data_651184df0b0599a2923324e96417c56e
#
_entry.id   651184df0b0599a2923324e96417c56e
#
_cell.length_a   1.000
_cell.length_b   1.000
_cell.length_c   1.000
_cell.angle_alpha   90.00
_cell.angle_beta   90.00
_cell.angle_gamma   90.00
#
_symmetry.space_group_name_H-M   'P 1'
#
loop_
_entity.id
_entity.type
_entity.pdbx_description
1 polymer ?
#
loop_
_entity_poly.entity_id
_entity_poly.type
_entity_poly.pdbx_seq_one_letter_code
_entity_poly.pdbx_strand_id
1 'polypeptide(L)'
;MESDGGIKSRSETPVCTSMKQSAAQSGVIPLSQAVNKYFELSLYLLVLMGFGTLASTGGLDLPTILLVGAALAFRGYLLAERRRVVISERWTTPLTIAYFVFYAADYFLLSRAFLAATVHLVMFAVVVRTFSLRRDRDCTTLAILAFLMVLASAVLTVDSVFLFFFAGFMLTAVVTFILMEMRRSGRVAKFEARHSRDEHEHRHLAFSLARITPALVLMIFAWAAALFFLMPRMSAGYLGGYSFGSDLSTGFSDRVQLGRIGQIQQSDAVVMHIQIEGDKSGQYELHWRGVALANFDGKNWSNLHQRYELQREPDGQFAVPLFSQGIFPAYGSQTQTASATPSRLIRYHVLLEPIGTNVFFLAPWGRRVAGPYRALSVDAGGAVYDVDNQRSVSEYEAESDIGRPSPAQLQAAGDSYPQFATAYLQLPALDSRIPRLAAQVGGTASNNYDKAVALETYLRTHYGYTLRLLRSPVADPLANFLFERKQGHCEYFASSMAVMLRTLRIPSRVVNGFRSEEFNDVTGNYIVRAKNAHSWVEAYFPGYGWITFDPRRVAQLELRRAGTAPCFIWTRRNRSGGSG
;
A
#
# COMPACT_ATOMS: atom_id res chain seq x y z
N MET A 1 -27.04 89.05 -66.56
CA MET A 1 -25.94 89.91 -66.17
C MET A 1 -24.95 89.01 -65.57
N GLU A 2 -24.07 88.61 -66.34
CA GLU A 2 -22.68 88.96 -66.43
C GLU A 2 -21.91 88.31 -65.29
N SER A 3 -20.87 87.65 -65.45
CA SER A 3 -19.91 87.25 -66.48
C SER A 3 -18.81 86.46 -65.72
N ASP A 4 -18.51 85.35 -66.29
CA ASP A 4 -17.19 85.13 -66.91
C ASP A 4 -15.94 85.07 -65.98
N GLY A 5 -15.13 84.09 -66.19
CA GLY A 5 -13.79 84.05 -65.70
C GLY A 5 -13.19 82.68 -65.38
N GLY A 6 -13.03 81.87 -66.46
CA GLY A 6 -12.22 80.64 -66.33
C GLY A 6 -10.71 80.94 -66.19
N ILE A 7 -10.00 80.11 -65.48
CA ILE A 7 -8.62 79.82 -65.72
C ILE A 7 -8.28 78.36 -65.39
N LYS A 8 -7.79 77.68 -66.44
CA LYS A 8 -7.17 76.36 -66.37
C LYS A 8 -5.86 76.43 -65.62
N SER A 9 -5.51 75.56 -64.78
CA SER A 9 -4.13 75.18 -64.53
C SER A 9 -4.02 73.69 -64.08
N ARG A 10 -3.48 72.98 -64.99
CA ARG A 10 -2.53 71.85 -64.95
C ARG A 10 -2.51 70.97 -63.71
N SER A 11 -2.80 69.72 -63.96
CA SER A 11 -2.48 68.54 -63.26
C SER A 11 -0.95 68.40 -63.01
N GLU A 12 -0.57 68.27 -61.78
CA GLU A 12 0.66 67.58 -61.37
C GLU A 12 0.34 66.41 -60.44
N THR A 13 0.54 65.21 -60.94
CA THR A 13 0.49 63.96 -60.21
C THR A 13 1.79 63.81 -59.44
N PRO A 14 1.78 63.61 -58.09
CA PRO A 14 2.95 63.16 -57.41
C PRO A 14 3.05 61.63 -57.59
N VAL A 15 4.15 61.22 -58.16
CA VAL A 15 4.67 59.86 -58.26
C VAL A 15 4.87 59.34 -56.84
N CYS A 16 3.99 58.46 -56.38
CA CYS A 16 4.14 57.73 -55.13
C CYS A 16 5.17 56.63 -55.37
N THR A 17 6.43 56.87 -55.02
CA THR A 17 7.50 55.92 -55.04
C THR A 17 7.21 54.84 -53.98
N SER A 18 6.76 53.68 -54.42
CA SER A 18 6.62 52.48 -53.62
C SER A 18 8.02 52.02 -53.16
N MET A 19 8.48 52.49 -52.01
CA MET A 19 9.53 51.85 -51.29
C MET A 19 8.97 50.54 -50.72
N LYS A 20 9.21 49.45 -51.41
CA LYS A 20 9.17 48.10 -50.85
C LYS A 20 10.28 48.03 -49.80
N GLN A 21 9.95 48.36 -48.56
CA GLN A 21 10.75 47.94 -47.41
C GLN A 21 10.58 46.43 -47.27
N SER A 22 11.51 45.72 -47.86
CA SER A 22 11.81 44.34 -47.53
C SER A 22 12.33 44.32 -46.09
N ALA A 23 11.43 44.34 -45.14
CA ALA A 23 11.76 43.99 -43.74
C ALA A 23 12.13 42.51 -43.73
N ALA A 24 13.40 42.21 -43.65
CA ALA A 24 13.89 40.92 -43.22
C ALA A 24 13.16 40.57 -41.90
N GLN A 25 12.22 39.64 -41.96
CA GLN A 25 11.58 39.11 -40.78
C GLN A 25 12.62 38.30 -40.00
N SER A 26 13.38 39.00 -39.15
CA SER A 26 14.05 38.35 -38.02
C SER A 26 13.03 37.61 -37.23
N GLY A 27 13.22 36.29 -37.03
CA GLY A 27 12.27 35.34 -36.40
C GLY A 27 12.09 35.58 -34.90
N VAL A 28 11.85 36.82 -34.49
CA VAL A 28 11.52 37.17 -33.09
C VAL A 28 10.04 36.94 -32.89
N ILE A 29 9.71 35.83 -32.27
CA ILE A 29 8.33 35.55 -31.83
C ILE A 29 7.89 36.67 -30.89
N PRO A 30 6.76 37.36 -31.14
CA PRO A 30 6.29 38.43 -30.25
C PRO A 30 6.11 37.89 -28.85
N LEU A 31 6.61 38.58 -27.83
CA LEU A 31 6.68 38.16 -26.43
C LEU A 31 5.38 37.56 -25.92
N SER A 32 4.24 38.11 -26.36
CA SER A 32 2.90 37.60 -26.00
C SER A 32 2.57 36.20 -26.57
N GLN A 33 3.15 35.85 -27.73
CA GLN A 33 2.97 34.52 -28.33
C GLN A 33 3.87 33.50 -27.64
N ALA A 34 5.09 33.90 -27.29
CA ALA A 34 6.02 33.06 -26.52
C ALA A 34 5.45 32.71 -25.13
N VAL A 35 4.95 33.68 -24.38
CA VAL A 35 4.34 33.49 -23.06
C VAL A 35 3.13 32.54 -23.15
N ASN A 36 2.26 32.70 -24.15
CA ASN A 36 1.13 31.79 -24.31
C ASN A 36 1.55 30.35 -24.61
N LYS A 37 2.59 30.15 -25.42
CA LYS A 37 3.11 28.81 -25.74
C LYS A 37 3.70 28.12 -24.51
N TYR A 38 4.54 28.82 -23.76
CA TYR A 38 5.16 28.27 -22.55
C TYR A 38 4.13 28.03 -21.46
N PHE A 39 3.09 28.85 -21.35
CA PHE A 39 1.96 28.64 -20.44
C PHE A 39 1.16 27.37 -20.79
N GLU A 40 0.79 27.15 -22.05
CA GLU A 40 0.09 25.92 -22.46
C GLU A 40 0.94 24.67 -22.16
N LEU A 41 2.26 24.75 -22.40
CA LEU A 41 3.18 23.66 -22.11
C LEU A 41 3.33 23.41 -20.60
N SER A 42 3.51 24.48 -19.81
CA SER A 42 3.66 24.33 -18.35
C SER A 42 2.38 23.77 -17.68
N LEU A 43 1.21 24.22 -18.13
CA LEU A 43 -0.07 23.69 -17.65
C LEU A 43 -0.24 22.21 -18.00
N TYR A 44 0.15 21.80 -19.22
CA TYR A 44 0.16 20.40 -19.61
C TYR A 44 1.10 19.56 -18.75
N LEU A 45 2.32 20.04 -18.50
CA LEU A 45 3.29 19.37 -17.64
C LEU A 45 2.78 19.26 -16.19
N LEU A 46 2.11 20.31 -15.70
CA LEU A 46 1.49 20.31 -14.37
C LEU A 46 0.48 19.16 -14.22
N VAL A 47 -0.40 19.00 -15.23
CA VAL A 47 -1.38 17.91 -15.25
C VAL A 47 -0.69 16.54 -15.36
N LEU A 48 0.35 16.44 -16.19
CA LEU A 48 1.10 15.21 -16.37
C LEU A 48 1.80 14.78 -15.07
N MET A 49 2.42 15.73 -14.35
CA MET A 49 3.03 15.45 -13.05
C MET A 49 1.99 15.06 -12.00
N GLY A 50 0.84 15.76 -11.94
CA GLY A 50 -0.26 15.39 -11.07
C GLY A 50 -0.83 14.00 -11.37
N PHE A 51 -0.95 13.62 -12.64
CA PHE A 51 -1.30 12.25 -13.03
C PHE A 51 -0.23 11.24 -12.62
N GLY A 52 1.05 11.58 -12.82
CA GLY A 52 2.19 10.73 -12.42
C GLY A 52 2.21 10.44 -10.91
N THR A 53 1.93 11.46 -10.06
CA THR A 53 1.81 11.24 -8.61
C THR A 53 0.73 10.22 -8.27
N LEU A 54 -0.42 10.30 -8.92
CA LEU A 54 -1.56 9.41 -8.62
C LEU A 54 -1.36 8.02 -9.23
N ALA A 55 -0.78 7.93 -10.42
CA ALA A 55 -0.46 6.64 -11.06
C ALA A 55 0.62 5.85 -10.29
N SER A 56 1.54 6.55 -9.60
CA SER A 56 2.60 5.91 -8.80
C SER A 56 2.08 5.28 -7.51
N THR A 57 0.85 5.60 -7.07
CA THR A 57 0.30 5.08 -5.80
C THR A 57 -0.08 3.61 -5.84
N GLY A 58 -0.18 2.99 -7.04
CA GLY A 58 -0.72 1.65 -7.21
C GLY A 58 -2.22 1.51 -6.90
N GLY A 59 -2.89 2.61 -6.52
CA GLY A 59 -4.32 2.64 -6.17
C GLY A 59 -5.27 2.80 -7.37
N LEU A 60 -4.72 2.95 -8.59
CA LEU A 60 -5.51 3.04 -9.82
C LEU A 60 -5.55 1.70 -10.55
N ASP A 61 -6.71 1.37 -11.09
CA ASP A 61 -6.87 0.22 -11.98
C ASP A 61 -6.16 0.44 -13.33
N LEU A 62 -5.61 -0.63 -13.89
CA LEU A 62 -4.84 -0.59 -15.14
C LEU A 62 -5.62 0.04 -16.33
N PRO A 63 -6.91 -0.25 -16.54
CA PRO A 63 -7.71 0.39 -17.59
C PRO A 63 -7.75 1.92 -17.47
N THR A 64 -7.94 2.46 -16.27
CA THR A 64 -7.98 3.92 -16.02
C THR A 64 -6.61 4.56 -16.30
N ILE A 65 -5.52 3.94 -15.87
CA ILE A 65 -4.15 4.42 -16.17
C ILE A 65 -3.92 4.49 -17.68
N LEU A 66 -4.27 3.43 -18.41
CA LEU A 66 -4.08 3.36 -19.86
C LEU A 66 -4.94 4.39 -20.61
N LEU A 67 -6.20 4.55 -20.23
CA LEU A 67 -7.12 5.47 -20.88
C LEU A 67 -6.71 6.94 -20.67
N VAL A 68 -6.44 7.32 -19.42
CA VAL A 68 -6.02 8.69 -19.08
C VAL A 68 -4.63 8.98 -19.64
N GLY A 69 -3.69 8.03 -19.53
CA GLY A 69 -2.36 8.13 -20.11
C GLY A 69 -2.39 8.32 -21.63
N ALA A 70 -3.22 7.55 -22.35
CA ALA A 70 -3.40 7.71 -23.78
C ALA A 70 -4.01 9.07 -24.15
N ALA A 71 -5.00 9.55 -23.39
CA ALA A 71 -5.60 10.87 -23.60
C ALA A 71 -4.59 12.01 -23.40
N LEU A 72 -3.76 11.93 -22.34
CA LEU A 72 -2.69 12.90 -22.08
C LEU A 72 -1.60 12.82 -23.16
N ALA A 73 -1.17 11.63 -23.58
CA ALA A 73 -0.21 11.45 -24.66
C ALA A 73 -0.72 12.05 -25.98
N PHE A 74 -2.01 11.81 -26.31
CA PHE A 74 -2.65 12.41 -27.47
C PHE A 74 -2.68 13.95 -27.39
N ARG A 75 -2.97 14.51 -26.22
CA ARG A 75 -2.89 15.96 -26.01
C ARG A 75 -1.46 16.50 -26.19
N GLY A 76 -0.46 15.78 -25.68
CA GLY A 76 0.96 16.12 -25.86
C GLY A 76 1.35 16.14 -27.34
N TYR A 77 0.90 15.15 -28.11
CA TYR A 77 1.09 15.08 -29.56
C TYR A 77 0.44 16.29 -30.28
N LEU A 78 -0.80 16.64 -29.94
CA LEU A 78 -1.48 17.82 -30.51
C LEU A 78 -0.76 19.13 -30.18
N LEU A 79 -0.19 19.27 -28.98
CA LEU A 79 0.62 20.44 -28.60
C LEU A 79 1.91 20.52 -29.41
N ALA A 80 2.56 19.39 -29.68
CA ALA A 80 3.76 19.32 -30.50
C ALA A 80 3.48 19.70 -31.97
N GLU A 81 2.38 19.20 -32.54
CA GLU A 81 1.95 19.54 -33.92
C GLU A 81 1.24 20.89 -34.03
N ARG A 82 1.10 21.64 -32.93
CA ARG A 82 0.36 22.92 -32.89
C ARG A 82 -1.09 22.84 -33.36
N ARG A 83 -1.69 21.64 -33.31
CA ARG A 83 -3.11 21.45 -33.65
C ARG A 83 -3.97 21.66 -32.40
N ARG A 84 -5.09 22.37 -32.56
CA ARG A 84 -6.04 22.60 -31.48
C ARG A 84 -7.30 21.78 -31.74
N VAL A 85 -7.45 20.68 -31.07
CA VAL A 85 -8.71 19.95 -30.95
C VAL A 85 -9.38 20.44 -29.66
N VAL A 86 -10.57 21.05 -29.83
CA VAL A 86 -11.33 21.60 -28.69
C VAL A 86 -12.72 21.00 -28.71
N ILE A 87 -13.10 20.34 -27.62
CA ILE A 87 -14.45 19.81 -27.43
C ILE A 87 -15.45 21.00 -27.43
N SER A 88 -16.49 20.92 -28.27
CA SER A 88 -17.53 21.97 -28.34
C SER A 88 -18.26 22.07 -26.98
N GLU A 89 -18.61 23.29 -26.56
CA GLU A 89 -19.32 23.55 -25.31
C GLU A 89 -20.68 22.81 -25.26
N ARG A 90 -21.28 22.53 -26.39
CA ARG A 90 -22.51 21.73 -26.52
C ARG A 90 -22.33 20.28 -26.02
N TRP A 91 -21.13 19.72 -26.08
CA TRP A 91 -20.82 18.36 -25.66
C TRP A 91 -20.27 18.27 -24.23
N THR A 92 -19.74 19.35 -23.66
CA THR A 92 -19.17 19.32 -22.30
C THR A 92 -20.24 19.09 -21.24
N THR A 93 -21.40 19.74 -21.35
CA THR A 93 -22.49 19.58 -20.37
C THR A 93 -23.12 18.19 -20.39
N PRO A 94 -23.56 17.63 -21.54
CA PRO A 94 -24.11 16.27 -21.56
C PRO A 94 -23.09 15.22 -21.18
N LEU A 95 -21.83 15.40 -21.52
CA LEU A 95 -20.75 14.48 -21.13
C LEU A 95 -20.54 14.49 -19.61
N THR A 96 -20.58 15.65 -18.97
CA THR A 96 -20.46 15.77 -17.51
C THR A 96 -21.67 15.14 -16.81
N ILE A 97 -22.88 15.33 -17.31
CA ILE A 97 -24.09 14.71 -16.76
C ILE A 97 -24.02 13.18 -16.93
N ALA A 98 -23.66 12.70 -18.11
CA ALA A 98 -23.51 11.26 -18.37
C ALA A 98 -22.49 10.62 -17.43
N TYR A 99 -21.38 11.31 -17.14
CA TYR A 99 -20.40 10.81 -16.22
C TYR A 99 -20.86 10.86 -14.75
N PHE A 100 -21.69 11.84 -14.38
CA PHE A 100 -22.26 11.86 -13.03
C PHE A 100 -23.18 10.66 -12.78
N VAL A 101 -23.94 10.26 -13.80
CA VAL A 101 -24.73 9.01 -13.76
C VAL A 101 -23.81 7.78 -13.68
N PHE A 102 -22.73 7.78 -14.48
CA PHE A 102 -21.73 6.71 -14.42
C PHE A 102 -21.02 6.66 -13.06
N TYR A 103 -20.74 7.79 -12.42
CA TYR A 103 -20.16 7.85 -11.07
C TYR A 103 -21.02 7.13 -10.04
N ALA A 104 -22.34 7.34 -10.10
CA ALA A 104 -23.27 6.62 -9.24
C ALA A 104 -23.22 5.11 -9.52
N ALA A 105 -23.20 4.71 -10.79
CA ALA A 105 -23.07 3.31 -11.19
C ALA A 105 -21.71 2.71 -10.78
N ASP A 106 -20.62 3.47 -10.91
CA ASP A 106 -19.28 3.06 -10.47
C ASP A 106 -19.25 2.81 -8.95
N TYR A 107 -19.79 3.75 -8.18
CA TYR A 107 -19.88 3.62 -6.73
C TYR A 107 -20.68 2.41 -6.26
N PHE A 108 -21.86 2.16 -6.87
CA PHE A 108 -22.76 1.10 -6.41
C PHE A 108 -22.44 -0.29 -7.01
N LEU A 109 -21.90 -0.36 -8.23
CA LEU A 109 -21.78 -1.61 -9.00
C LEU A 109 -20.34 -2.07 -9.22
N LEU A 110 -19.41 -1.14 -9.53
CA LEU A 110 -18.04 -1.48 -9.91
C LEU A 110 -17.07 -1.40 -8.73
N SER A 111 -16.83 -0.18 -8.23
CA SER A 111 -15.78 0.07 -7.26
C SER A 111 -16.18 -0.24 -5.83
N ARG A 112 -17.47 -0.07 -5.48
CA ARG A 112 -18.03 -0.18 -4.12
C ARG A 112 -17.25 0.59 -3.04
N ALA A 113 -16.39 1.51 -3.46
CA ALA A 113 -15.54 2.34 -2.60
C ALA A 113 -15.66 3.80 -3.02
N PHE A 114 -16.10 4.66 -2.11
CA PHE A 114 -16.30 6.10 -2.36
C PHE A 114 -15.03 6.79 -2.88
N LEU A 115 -13.88 6.45 -2.30
CA LEU A 115 -12.60 7.06 -2.66
C LEU A 115 -12.21 6.71 -4.11
N ALA A 116 -12.31 5.45 -4.50
CA ALA A 116 -11.97 5.00 -5.86
C ALA A 116 -12.88 5.66 -6.91
N ALA A 117 -14.20 5.65 -6.69
CA ALA A 117 -15.16 6.33 -7.58
C ALA A 117 -14.86 7.83 -7.69
N THR A 118 -14.49 8.50 -6.59
CA THR A 118 -14.14 9.93 -6.60
C THR A 118 -12.86 10.20 -7.38
N VAL A 119 -11.86 9.33 -7.30
CA VAL A 119 -10.63 9.42 -8.09
C VAL A 119 -10.95 9.27 -9.59
N HIS A 120 -11.78 8.33 -9.98
CA HIS A 120 -12.26 8.18 -11.37
C HIS A 120 -12.98 9.44 -11.88
N LEU A 121 -13.82 10.06 -11.03
CA LEU A 121 -14.49 11.32 -11.35
C LEU A 121 -13.49 12.46 -11.63
N VAL A 122 -12.47 12.60 -10.76
CA VAL A 122 -11.42 13.62 -10.93
C VAL A 122 -10.64 13.37 -12.23
N MET A 123 -10.27 12.13 -12.52
CA MET A 123 -9.56 11.75 -13.75
C MET A 123 -10.37 12.08 -15.00
N PHE A 124 -11.65 11.75 -15.02
CA PHE A 124 -12.54 12.11 -16.11
C PHE A 124 -12.63 13.64 -16.30
N ALA A 125 -12.81 14.39 -15.20
CA ALA A 125 -12.87 15.85 -15.25
C ALA A 125 -11.57 16.45 -15.79
N VAL A 126 -10.40 15.91 -15.42
CA VAL A 126 -9.09 16.32 -15.96
C VAL A 126 -9.03 16.11 -17.46
N VAL A 127 -9.40 14.92 -17.96
CA VAL A 127 -9.39 14.63 -19.40
C VAL A 127 -10.32 15.60 -20.16
N VAL A 128 -11.57 15.72 -19.75
CA VAL A 128 -12.55 16.61 -20.41
C VAL A 128 -12.07 18.06 -20.39
N ARG A 129 -11.57 18.55 -19.27
CA ARG A 129 -11.08 19.94 -19.16
C ARG A 129 -9.80 20.18 -19.95
N THR A 130 -8.91 19.20 -20.07
CA THR A 130 -7.69 19.30 -20.89
C THR A 130 -8.01 19.54 -22.38
N PHE A 131 -9.12 19.00 -22.88
CA PHE A 131 -9.59 19.21 -24.26
C PHE A 131 -10.63 20.34 -24.41
N SER A 132 -11.05 20.99 -23.31
CA SER A 132 -12.08 22.07 -23.34
C SER A 132 -11.52 23.45 -22.98
N LEU A 133 -10.20 23.64 -23.00
CA LEU A 133 -9.52 24.88 -22.62
C LEU A 133 -9.87 26.03 -23.60
N ARG A 134 -10.68 27.00 -23.15
CA ARG A 134 -11.03 28.19 -23.92
C ARG A 134 -10.84 29.49 -23.16
N ARG A 135 -11.19 29.52 -21.90
CA ARG A 135 -11.18 30.68 -21.00
C ARG A 135 -10.13 30.53 -19.93
N ASP A 136 -9.68 31.64 -19.34
CA ASP A 136 -8.71 31.58 -18.23
C ASP A 136 -9.24 30.83 -17.01
N ARG A 137 -10.57 30.87 -16.79
CA ARG A 137 -11.23 30.06 -15.74
C ARG A 137 -11.01 28.56 -15.93
N ASP A 138 -10.97 28.10 -17.19
CA ASP A 138 -10.76 26.68 -17.49
C ASP A 138 -9.33 26.27 -17.12
N CYS A 139 -8.36 27.16 -17.33
CA CYS A 139 -6.97 26.92 -16.94
C CYS A 139 -6.81 26.84 -15.41
N THR A 140 -7.49 27.74 -14.68
CA THR A 140 -7.49 27.72 -13.20
C THR A 140 -8.16 26.44 -12.68
N THR A 141 -9.30 26.04 -13.25
CA THR A 141 -9.98 24.81 -12.88
C THR A 141 -9.10 23.58 -13.12
N LEU A 142 -8.40 23.55 -14.25
CA LEU A 142 -7.48 22.44 -14.56
C LEU A 142 -6.29 22.39 -13.60
N ALA A 143 -5.74 23.54 -13.18
CA ALA A 143 -4.70 23.61 -12.17
C ALA A 143 -5.17 23.12 -10.78
N ILE A 144 -6.42 23.47 -10.42
CA ILE A 144 -7.05 22.97 -9.17
C ILE A 144 -7.24 21.45 -9.24
N LEU A 145 -7.72 20.91 -10.38
CA LEU A 145 -7.87 19.46 -10.56
C LEU A 145 -6.51 18.74 -10.47
N ALA A 146 -5.45 19.33 -11.06
CA ALA A 146 -4.09 18.79 -10.94
C ALA A 146 -3.61 18.78 -9.48
N PHE A 147 -3.90 19.82 -8.71
CA PHE A 147 -3.61 19.87 -7.28
C PHE A 147 -4.40 18.84 -6.49
N LEU A 148 -5.69 18.64 -6.80
CA LEU A 148 -6.51 17.59 -6.18
C LEU A 148 -5.98 16.18 -6.44
N MET A 149 -5.41 15.92 -7.63
CA MET A 149 -4.73 14.64 -7.92
C MET A 149 -3.53 14.41 -6.99
N VAL A 150 -2.71 15.44 -6.78
CA VAL A 150 -1.57 15.37 -5.87
C VAL A 150 -2.02 15.20 -4.43
N LEU A 151 -3.07 15.92 -4.00
CA LEU A 151 -3.63 15.78 -2.67
C LEU A 151 -4.18 14.36 -2.43
N ALA A 152 -4.91 13.80 -3.41
CA ALA A 152 -5.39 12.43 -3.35
C ALA A 152 -4.24 11.42 -3.26
N SER A 153 -3.17 11.60 -4.06
CA SER A 153 -2.02 10.71 -4.01
C SER A 153 -1.22 10.84 -2.71
N ALA A 154 -1.12 12.04 -2.12
CA ALA A 154 -0.46 12.24 -0.82
C ALA A 154 -1.17 11.53 0.32
N VAL A 155 -2.49 11.31 0.20
CA VAL A 155 -3.28 10.50 1.15
C VAL A 155 -3.09 9.00 0.91
N LEU A 156 -2.84 8.59 -0.34
CA LEU A 156 -2.84 7.19 -0.76
C LEU A 156 -1.46 6.52 -0.69
N THR A 157 -0.35 7.28 -0.64
CA THR A 157 0.99 6.67 -0.72
C THR A 157 2.03 7.35 0.16
N VAL A 158 2.99 6.53 0.63
CA VAL A 158 4.22 6.95 1.32
C VAL A 158 5.46 6.62 0.47
N ASP A 159 5.29 6.23 -0.79
CA ASP A 159 6.36 5.72 -1.65
C ASP A 159 7.32 6.81 -2.10
N SER A 160 8.61 6.47 -2.24
CA SER A 160 9.68 7.40 -2.68
C SER A 160 9.45 7.92 -4.10
N VAL A 161 8.80 7.14 -4.96
CA VAL A 161 8.46 7.53 -6.34
C VAL A 161 7.48 8.71 -6.36
N PHE A 162 6.55 8.78 -5.40
CA PHE A 162 5.66 9.93 -5.22
C PHE A 162 6.45 11.23 -5.03
N LEU A 163 7.52 11.20 -4.24
CA LEU A 163 8.32 12.39 -3.94
C LEU A 163 8.96 13.00 -5.20
N PHE A 164 9.39 12.15 -6.14
CA PHE A 164 9.93 12.60 -7.43
C PHE A 164 8.87 13.35 -8.25
N PHE A 165 7.69 12.76 -8.44
CA PHE A 165 6.60 13.39 -9.17
C PHE A 165 6.07 14.63 -8.45
N PHE A 166 6.01 14.61 -7.11
CA PHE A 166 5.62 15.76 -6.30
C PHE A 166 6.60 16.95 -6.46
N ALA A 167 7.90 16.70 -6.44
CA ALA A 167 8.91 17.74 -6.70
C ALA A 167 8.76 18.34 -8.10
N GLY A 168 8.56 17.49 -9.12
CA GLY A 168 8.27 17.93 -10.49
C GLY A 168 6.96 18.72 -10.59
N PHE A 169 5.91 18.30 -9.88
CA PHE A 169 4.66 19.04 -9.78
C PHE A 169 4.85 20.42 -9.17
N MET A 170 5.56 20.52 -8.06
CA MET A 170 5.83 21.80 -7.39
C MET A 170 6.58 22.76 -8.29
N LEU A 171 7.63 22.29 -9.00
CA LEU A 171 8.39 23.10 -9.95
C LEU A 171 7.49 23.59 -11.10
N THR A 172 6.72 22.69 -11.71
CA THR A 172 5.84 23.06 -12.82
C THR A 172 4.69 23.97 -12.37
N ALA A 173 4.19 23.82 -11.12
CA ALA A 173 3.18 24.69 -10.55
C ALA A 173 3.68 26.13 -10.42
N VAL A 174 4.88 26.34 -9.85
CA VAL A 174 5.48 27.68 -9.74
C VAL A 174 5.60 28.33 -11.12
N VAL A 175 6.16 27.62 -12.11
CA VAL A 175 6.29 28.13 -13.49
C VAL A 175 4.92 28.46 -14.09
N THR A 176 3.93 27.59 -13.92
CA THR A 176 2.57 27.77 -14.46
C THR A 176 1.90 29.01 -13.87
N PHE A 177 2.00 29.21 -12.55
CA PHE A 177 1.43 30.37 -11.89
C PHE A 177 2.12 31.68 -12.28
N ILE A 178 3.45 31.70 -12.41
CA ILE A 178 4.21 32.86 -12.89
C ILE A 178 3.74 33.21 -14.32
N LEU A 179 3.68 32.24 -15.23
CA LEU A 179 3.24 32.47 -16.61
C LEU A 179 1.77 32.88 -16.69
N MET A 180 0.90 32.36 -15.81
CA MET A 180 -0.51 32.76 -15.72
C MET A 180 -0.64 34.22 -15.31
N GLU A 181 0.14 34.67 -14.33
CA GLU A 181 0.12 36.06 -13.86
C GLU A 181 0.71 37.01 -14.92
N MET A 182 1.82 36.65 -15.57
CA MET A 182 2.36 37.41 -16.69
C MET A 182 1.35 37.58 -17.82
N ARG A 183 0.59 36.52 -18.13
CA ARG A 183 -0.46 36.55 -19.15
C ARG A 183 -1.64 37.46 -18.72
N ARG A 184 -2.03 37.45 -17.44
CA ARG A 184 -3.08 38.28 -16.88
C ARG A 184 -2.67 39.77 -16.88
N SER A 185 -1.48 40.08 -16.37
CA SER A 185 -0.94 41.43 -16.31
C SER A 185 -0.75 42.03 -17.72
N GLY A 186 -0.27 41.24 -18.67
CA GLY A 186 -0.12 41.69 -20.07
C GLY A 186 -1.44 42.00 -20.78
N ARG A 187 -2.57 41.41 -20.33
CA ARG A 187 -3.91 41.77 -20.88
C ARG A 187 -4.46 43.04 -20.22
N VAL A 188 -4.27 43.20 -18.92
CA VAL A 188 -4.68 44.40 -18.21
C VAL A 188 -3.94 45.62 -18.76
N ALA A 189 -2.62 45.51 -18.93
CA ALA A 189 -1.79 46.56 -19.54
C ALA A 189 -2.25 46.93 -20.98
N LYS A 190 -2.65 45.94 -21.81
CA LYS A 190 -3.20 46.22 -23.14
C LYS A 190 -4.59 46.88 -23.12
N PHE A 191 -5.38 46.63 -22.10
CA PHE A 191 -6.70 47.24 -21.92
C PHE A 191 -6.56 48.69 -21.44
N GLU A 192 -5.66 48.97 -20.51
CA GLU A 192 -5.39 50.30 -19.96
C GLU A 192 -4.67 51.19 -21.00
N ALA A 193 -3.71 50.68 -21.78
CA ALA A 193 -3.06 51.41 -22.87
C ALA A 193 -4.03 51.86 -23.97
N ARG A 194 -5.21 51.32 -24.05
CA ARG A 194 -6.31 51.77 -24.95
C ARG A 194 -7.16 52.90 -24.38
N HIS A 195 -7.08 53.18 -23.09
CA HIS A 195 -7.98 54.13 -22.40
C HIS A 195 -7.28 55.28 -21.65
N SER A 196 -5.96 55.29 -21.50
CA SER A 196 -5.27 56.36 -20.79
C SER A 196 -4.06 56.91 -21.56
N ARG A 197 -3.92 58.24 -21.49
CA ARG A 197 -2.85 59.03 -22.11
C ARG A 197 -1.60 59.18 -21.23
N ASP A 198 -1.61 58.70 -19.97
CA ASP A 198 -0.50 58.82 -19.04
C ASP A 198 0.33 57.53 -18.93
N GLU A 199 1.35 57.42 -19.81
CA GLU A 199 2.15 56.20 -19.96
C GLU A 199 3.24 56.01 -18.88
N HIS A 200 3.58 57.02 -18.13
CA HIS A 200 4.78 56.95 -17.25
C HIS A 200 4.50 56.43 -15.84
N GLU A 201 3.37 56.73 -15.24
CA GLU A 201 3.05 56.33 -13.85
C GLU A 201 2.61 54.85 -13.73
N HIS A 202 1.95 54.34 -14.76
CA HIS A 202 1.45 52.94 -14.78
C HIS A 202 2.56 51.91 -15.04
N ARG A 203 3.68 52.28 -15.69
CA ARG A 203 4.81 51.37 -15.93
C ARG A 203 5.53 50.97 -14.62
N HIS A 204 5.66 51.90 -13.70
CA HIS A 204 6.29 51.62 -12.39
C HIS A 204 5.43 50.73 -11.49
N LEU A 205 4.14 50.94 -11.48
CA LEU A 205 3.17 50.09 -10.73
C LEU A 205 3.09 48.66 -11.31
N ALA A 206 3.00 48.53 -12.64
CA ALA A 206 2.96 47.22 -13.29
C ALA A 206 4.27 46.43 -13.08
N PHE A 207 5.40 47.10 -13.07
CA PHE A 207 6.71 46.47 -12.87
C PHE A 207 6.96 46.07 -11.40
N SER A 208 6.42 46.84 -10.44
CA SER A 208 6.47 46.50 -9.03
C SER A 208 5.56 45.34 -8.68
N LEU A 209 4.33 45.32 -9.22
CA LEU A 209 3.39 44.19 -9.07
C LEU A 209 3.91 42.92 -9.73
N ALA A 210 4.54 43.01 -10.92
CA ALA A 210 5.13 41.87 -11.59
C ALA A 210 6.31 41.24 -10.83
N ARG A 211 6.98 41.97 -9.93
CA ARG A 211 8.04 41.44 -9.06
C ARG A 211 7.52 40.90 -7.73
N ILE A 212 6.50 41.53 -7.14
CA ILE A 212 5.95 41.13 -5.83
C ILE A 212 5.13 39.87 -5.93
N THR A 213 4.35 39.71 -7.00
CA THR A 213 3.46 38.54 -7.19
C THR A 213 4.22 37.19 -7.24
N PRO A 214 5.29 37.04 -8.05
CA PRO A 214 6.03 35.77 -8.06
C PRO A 214 6.76 35.52 -6.74
N ALA A 215 7.23 36.57 -6.06
CA ALA A 215 7.85 36.43 -4.75
C ALA A 215 6.84 35.96 -3.70
N LEU A 216 5.62 36.51 -3.71
CA LEU A 216 4.53 36.09 -2.81
C LEU A 216 4.11 34.62 -3.09
N VAL A 217 3.96 34.26 -4.36
CA VAL A 217 3.65 32.87 -4.76
C VAL A 217 4.75 31.94 -4.30
N LEU A 218 6.02 32.28 -4.53
CA LEU A 218 7.16 31.48 -4.08
C LEU A 218 7.19 31.34 -2.56
N MET A 219 6.88 32.39 -1.82
CA MET A 219 6.78 32.38 -0.35
C MET A 219 5.62 31.46 0.12
N ILE A 220 4.46 31.52 -0.51
CA ILE A 220 3.32 30.63 -0.19
C ILE A 220 3.69 29.18 -0.43
N PHE A 221 4.34 28.87 -1.56
CA PHE A 221 4.83 27.54 -1.85
C PHE A 221 5.93 27.07 -0.89
N ALA A 222 6.85 27.95 -0.51
CA ALA A 222 7.88 27.64 0.49
C ALA A 222 7.25 27.33 1.87
N TRP A 223 6.24 28.10 2.29
CA TRP A 223 5.48 27.85 3.50
C TRP A 223 4.66 26.55 3.41
N ALA A 224 4.00 26.30 2.29
CA ALA A 224 3.27 25.06 2.06
C ALA A 224 4.20 23.84 2.07
N ALA A 225 5.36 23.93 1.46
CA ALA A 225 6.39 22.89 1.51
C ALA A 225 6.93 22.72 2.94
N ALA A 226 7.24 23.81 3.65
CA ALA A 226 7.68 23.75 5.04
C ALA A 226 6.64 23.10 5.93
N LEU A 227 5.36 23.47 5.81
CA LEU A 227 4.26 22.84 6.54
C LEU A 227 4.11 21.38 6.16
N PHE A 228 4.25 21.02 4.88
CA PHE A 228 4.20 19.64 4.42
C PHE A 228 5.31 18.78 5.04
N PHE A 229 6.53 19.31 5.18
CA PHE A 229 7.63 18.60 5.82
C PHE A 229 7.59 18.66 7.35
N LEU A 230 7.01 19.73 7.91
CA LEU A 230 6.90 19.92 9.38
C LEU A 230 5.69 19.18 9.97
N MET A 231 4.63 18.96 9.18
CA MET A 231 3.53 18.12 9.63
C MET A 231 4.06 16.71 9.88
N PRO A 232 3.95 16.20 11.12
CA PRO A 232 4.23 14.79 11.36
C PRO A 232 3.36 14.02 10.36
N ARG A 233 4.00 13.25 9.49
CA ARG A 233 3.32 12.32 8.59
C ARG A 233 2.67 11.25 9.44
N MET A 234 1.54 11.60 10.03
CA MET A 234 0.62 10.62 10.57
C MET A 234 0.24 9.79 9.34
N SER A 235 0.76 8.57 9.29
CA SER A 235 0.59 7.62 8.22
C SER A 235 -0.85 7.64 7.70
N ALA A 236 -1.04 7.46 6.40
CA ALA A 236 -2.33 7.50 5.69
C ALA A 236 -3.43 6.61 6.30
N GLY A 237 -3.12 5.86 7.34
CA GLY A 237 -4.02 5.08 8.16
C GLY A 237 -5.08 5.89 8.93
N TYR A 238 -4.89 7.19 9.16
CA TYR A 238 -5.84 7.94 10.02
C TYR A 238 -7.21 8.20 9.36
N LEU A 239 -7.27 8.37 8.05
CA LEU A 239 -8.54 8.50 7.32
C LEU A 239 -9.04 7.16 6.74
N GLY A 240 -8.13 6.21 6.43
CA GLY A 240 -8.48 4.85 6.06
C GLY A 240 -8.87 3.97 7.25
N GLY A 241 -8.37 4.27 8.44
CA GLY A 241 -8.61 3.50 9.67
C GLY A 241 -10.05 3.50 10.16
N TYR A 242 -10.86 4.49 9.79
CA TYR A 242 -12.28 4.51 10.18
C TYR A 242 -13.14 3.44 9.47
N SER A 243 -12.71 2.93 8.32
CA SER A 243 -13.42 1.82 7.65
C SER A 243 -12.65 0.50 7.66
N PHE A 244 -11.32 0.51 7.76
CA PHE A 244 -10.49 -0.70 7.76
C PHE A 244 -10.12 -1.20 9.16
N GLY A 245 -10.10 -0.33 10.18
CA GLY A 245 -9.69 -0.72 11.54
C GLY A 245 -10.61 -1.76 12.17
N SER A 246 -11.91 -1.70 11.90
CA SER A 246 -12.89 -2.67 12.41
C SER A 246 -12.74 -4.05 11.75
N ASP A 247 -12.38 -4.11 10.47
CA ASP A 247 -12.24 -5.37 9.75
C ASP A 247 -10.90 -6.06 10.07
N LEU A 248 -9.82 -5.30 10.25
CA LEU A 248 -8.51 -5.85 10.64
C LEU A 248 -8.52 -6.38 12.07
N SER A 249 -9.16 -5.68 13.02
CA SER A 249 -9.24 -6.11 14.42
C SER A 249 -9.97 -7.44 14.60
N THR A 250 -10.94 -7.75 13.73
CA THR A 250 -11.75 -8.99 13.83
C THR A 250 -10.95 -10.27 13.55
N GLY A 251 -9.84 -10.18 12.80
CA GLY A 251 -8.94 -11.32 12.55
C GLY A 251 -8.02 -11.66 13.72
N PHE A 252 -7.90 -10.74 14.69
CA PHE A 252 -7.02 -10.87 15.86
C PHE A 252 -7.80 -10.77 17.18
N SER A 253 -9.10 -11.03 17.13
CA SER A 253 -9.96 -11.09 18.31
C SER A 253 -9.91 -12.47 18.99
N ASP A 254 -10.48 -12.55 20.18
CA ASP A 254 -10.58 -13.78 20.97
C ASP A 254 -11.42 -14.90 20.29
N ARG A 255 -12.19 -14.55 19.27
CA ARG A 255 -12.96 -15.48 18.43
C ARG A 255 -12.85 -15.08 16.97
N VAL A 256 -12.42 -16.01 16.13
CA VAL A 256 -12.20 -15.82 14.70
C VAL A 256 -12.98 -16.84 13.89
N GLN A 257 -13.82 -16.34 12.98
CA GLN A 257 -14.54 -17.17 12.02
C GLN A 257 -13.64 -17.47 10.83
N LEU A 258 -13.67 -18.71 10.31
CA LEU A 258 -12.97 -19.09 9.09
C LEU A 258 -13.37 -18.18 7.91
N GLY A 259 -12.38 -17.61 7.24
CA GLY A 259 -12.54 -16.67 6.13
C GLY A 259 -12.12 -15.23 6.44
N ARG A 260 -11.91 -14.86 7.71
CA ARG A 260 -11.58 -13.50 8.12
C ARG A 260 -10.18 -13.06 7.70
N ILE A 261 -9.17 -13.89 7.89
CA ILE A 261 -7.81 -13.58 7.43
C ILE A 261 -7.77 -13.47 5.90
N GLY A 262 -8.53 -14.32 5.20
CA GLY A 262 -8.64 -14.22 3.74
C GLY A 262 -9.27 -12.90 3.26
N GLN A 263 -10.15 -12.27 4.03
CA GLN A 263 -10.65 -10.92 3.76
C GLN A 263 -9.57 -9.85 3.97
N ILE A 264 -8.85 -9.93 5.08
CA ILE A 264 -7.75 -9.01 5.43
C ILE A 264 -6.65 -9.05 4.34
N GLN A 265 -6.33 -10.24 3.82
CA GLN A 265 -5.32 -10.43 2.78
C GLN A 265 -5.65 -9.74 1.44
N GLN A 266 -6.85 -9.25 1.23
CA GLN A 266 -7.22 -8.51 0.01
C GLN A 266 -6.79 -7.04 0.03
N SER A 267 -6.22 -6.55 1.14
CA SER A 267 -5.77 -5.17 1.30
C SER A 267 -4.26 -5.05 1.26
N ASP A 268 -3.75 -4.04 0.57
CA ASP A 268 -2.34 -3.66 0.52
C ASP A 268 -1.95 -2.62 1.59
N ALA A 269 -2.88 -2.24 2.50
CA ALA A 269 -2.61 -1.27 3.55
C ALA A 269 -1.42 -1.72 4.42
N VAL A 270 -0.54 -0.78 4.75
CA VAL A 270 0.55 -1.04 5.71
C VAL A 270 -0.05 -1.22 7.09
N VAL A 271 0.40 -2.24 7.79
CA VAL A 271 -0.04 -2.59 9.15
C VAL A 271 1.03 -2.24 10.17
N MET A 272 2.29 -2.56 9.89
CA MET A 272 3.39 -2.25 10.80
C MET A 272 4.74 -2.14 10.07
N HIS A 273 5.61 -1.36 10.67
CA HIS A 273 7.01 -1.26 10.33
C HIS A 273 7.84 -1.91 11.44
N ILE A 274 8.80 -2.74 11.07
CA ILE A 274 9.60 -3.47 12.04
C ILE A 274 11.07 -3.27 11.72
N GLN A 275 11.83 -2.85 12.73
CA GLN A 275 13.27 -2.73 12.65
C GLN A 275 13.91 -3.75 13.59
N ILE A 276 14.70 -4.67 13.04
CA ILE A 276 15.44 -5.66 13.83
C ILE A 276 16.85 -5.15 14.04
N GLU A 277 17.31 -5.13 15.30
CA GLU A 277 18.64 -4.65 15.65
C GLU A 277 19.72 -5.49 14.96
N GLY A 278 20.64 -4.81 14.26
CA GLY A 278 21.73 -5.45 13.53
C GLY A 278 21.39 -6.02 12.16
N ASP A 279 20.12 -6.05 11.74
CA ASP A 279 19.74 -6.49 10.40
C ASP A 279 19.76 -5.31 9.40
N LYS A 280 20.66 -5.39 8.43
CA LYS A 280 20.78 -4.42 7.34
C LYS A 280 20.41 -4.97 5.96
N SER A 281 20.06 -6.24 5.90
CA SER A 281 19.91 -6.98 4.63
C SER A 281 18.59 -7.73 4.50
N GLY A 282 17.69 -7.64 5.48
CA GLY A 282 16.39 -8.26 5.43
C GLY A 282 16.42 -9.80 5.43
N GLN A 283 17.34 -10.40 6.21
CA GLN A 283 17.51 -11.86 6.22
C GLN A 283 16.51 -12.63 7.08
N TYR A 284 15.64 -11.94 7.82
CA TYR A 284 14.69 -12.59 8.72
C TYR A 284 13.31 -12.74 8.07
N GLU A 285 12.95 -13.96 7.72
CA GLU A 285 11.57 -14.32 7.37
C GLU A 285 10.84 -14.81 8.64
N LEU A 286 10.21 -13.89 9.39
CA LEU A 286 9.57 -14.19 10.66
C LEU A 286 8.04 -14.21 10.56
N HIS A 287 7.45 -15.01 11.45
CA HIS A 287 6.04 -14.97 11.78
C HIS A 287 5.81 -14.06 12.99
N TRP A 288 5.11 -12.96 12.79
CA TRP A 288 4.76 -12.02 13.86
C TRP A 288 3.46 -12.48 14.49
N ARG A 289 3.60 -13.12 15.60
CA ARG A 289 2.54 -13.82 16.31
C ARG A 289 1.62 -12.83 17.00
N GLY A 290 0.32 -12.85 16.66
CA GLY A 290 -0.74 -12.14 17.34
C GLY A 290 -1.46 -13.05 18.35
N VAL A 291 -2.55 -13.70 17.95
CA VAL A 291 -3.42 -14.52 18.82
C VAL A 291 -3.27 -16.01 18.53
N ALA A 292 -3.36 -16.84 19.57
CA ALA A 292 -3.42 -18.28 19.44
C ALA A 292 -4.79 -18.82 19.89
N LEU A 293 -5.38 -19.63 19.03
CA LEU A 293 -6.75 -20.09 19.14
C LEU A 293 -6.75 -21.59 19.46
N ALA A 294 -7.39 -21.95 20.58
CA ALA A 294 -7.35 -23.29 21.13
C ALA A 294 -8.63 -24.11 20.85
N ASN A 295 -9.80 -23.52 20.96
CA ASN A 295 -11.08 -24.21 20.83
C ASN A 295 -11.64 -24.07 19.41
N PHE A 296 -12.08 -25.19 18.85
CA PHE A 296 -12.70 -25.24 17.52
C PHE A 296 -14.13 -25.80 17.63
N ASP A 297 -15.12 -25.07 17.12
CA ASP A 297 -16.54 -25.47 17.14
C ASP A 297 -17.03 -26.06 15.80
N GLY A 298 -16.15 -26.23 14.82
CA GLY A 298 -16.46 -26.68 13.45
C GLY A 298 -16.46 -25.54 12.43
N LYS A 299 -16.61 -24.28 12.85
CA LYS A 299 -16.63 -23.08 12.00
C LYS A 299 -15.79 -21.94 12.53
N ASN A 300 -15.64 -21.84 13.84
CA ASN A 300 -14.92 -20.76 14.51
C ASN A 300 -13.83 -21.33 15.39
N TRP A 301 -12.76 -20.57 15.47
CA TRP A 301 -11.72 -20.77 16.48
C TRP A 301 -11.87 -19.73 17.58
N SER A 302 -11.60 -20.11 18.84
CA SER A 302 -11.55 -19.19 19.99
C SER A 302 -10.39 -19.51 20.92
N ASN A 303 -9.93 -18.48 21.65
CA ASN A 303 -8.90 -18.66 22.67
C ASN A 303 -9.48 -19.18 23.99
N LEU A 304 -8.62 -19.43 24.99
CA LEU A 304 -9.03 -19.94 26.29
C LEU A 304 -9.54 -18.85 27.26
N HIS A 305 -9.67 -17.61 26.84
CA HIS A 305 -10.18 -16.44 27.60
C HIS A 305 -9.53 -16.17 28.98
N GLN A 306 -8.50 -16.90 29.37
CA GLN A 306 -7.77 -16.67 30.61
C GLN A 306 -6.65 -15.67 30.34
N ARG A 307 -6.71 -14.51 31.01
CA ARG A 307 -5.69 -13.46 30.91
C ARG A 307 -5.05 -13.21 32.26
N TYR A 308 -3.74 -12.93 32.24
CA TYR A 308 -2.91 -12.69 33.41
C TYR A 308 -2.12 -11.43 33.19
N GLU A 309 -2.10 -10.56 34.21
CA GLU A 309 -1.37 -9.32 34.15
C GLU A 309 0.14 -9.59 34.22
N LEU A 310 0.90 -8.92 33.34
CA LEU A 310 2.35 -9.03 33.31
C LEU A 310 2.98 -8.09 34.35
N GLN A 311 3.99 -8.60 35.03
CA GLN A 311 4.75 -7.77 35.95
C GLN A 311 5.70 -6.85 35.18
N ARG A 312 5.74 -5.59 35.61
CA ARG A 312 6.70 -4.63 35.13
C ARG A 312 7.98 -4.79 35.94
N GLU A 313 9.09 -5.03 35.26
CA GLU A 313 10.42 -5.12 35.86
C GLU A 313 10.94 -3.73 36.31
N PRO A 314 11.97 -3.67 37.20
CA PRO A 314 12.52 -2.37 37.64
C PRO A 314 13.11 -1.52 36.50
N ASP A 315 13.52 -2.14 35.39
CA ASP A 315 13.99 -1.48 34.16
C ASP A 315 12.88 -0.90 33.31
N GLY A 316 11.62 -1.08 33.73
CA GLY A 316 10.43 -0.57 33.03
C GLY A 316 9.88 -1.50 31.93
N GLN A 317 10.51 -2.64 31.69
CA GLN A 317 10.06 -3.63 30.72
C GLN A 317 9.04 -4.60 31.34
N PHE A 318 8.28 -5.29 30.50
CA PHE A 318 7.36 -6.35 30.91
C PHE A 318 7.95 -7.70 30.51
N ALA A 319 8.15 -8.58 31.51
CA ALA A 319 8.57 -9.94 31.25
C ALA A 319 7.42 -10.78 30.70
N VAL A 320 7.61 -11.38 29.52
CA VAL A 320 6.65 -12.29 28.91
C VAL A 320 6.99 -13.73 29.30
N PRO A 321 6.14 -14.42 30.07
CA PRO A 321 6.44 -15.78 30.51
C PRO A 321 6.45 -16.75 29.32
N LEU A 322 7.37 -17.68 29.33
CA LEU A 322 7.43 -18.75 28.34
C LEU A 322 6.36 -19.79 28.66
N PHE A 323 5.30 -19.79 27.87
CA PHE A 323 4.22 -20.79 27.97
C PHE A 323 4.62 -22.19 27.47
N SER A 324 5.90 -22.48 27.34
CA SER A 324 6.38 -23.82 27.00
C SER A 324 6.10 -24.87 28.10
N GLN A 325 5.84 -24.43 29.34
CA GLN A 325 5.66 -25.31 30.49
C GLN A 325 4.23 -25.36 31.03
N GLY A 326 3.29 -24.62 30.43
CA GLY A 326 1.85 -24.82 30.60
C GLY A 326 1.24 -24.57 31.97
N ILE A 327 1.98 -24.13 32.91
CA ILE A 327 1.48 -23.68 34.20
C ILE A 327 2.09 -22.30 34.42
N PHE A 328 1.21 -21.34 34.81
CA PHE A 328 1.73 -20.14 35.42
C PHE A 328 2.66 -20.58 36.53
N PRO A 329 3.93 -20.18 36.54
CA PRO A 329 4.75 -20.43 37.67
C PRO A 329 4.03 -19.80 38.86
N ALA A 330 3.52 -20.62 39.78
CA ALA A 330 3.24 -20.12 41.12
C ALA A 330 4.50 -19.34 41.50
N TYR A 331 4.32 -18.06 41.76
CA TYR A 331 5.32 -17.09 42.11
C TYR A 331 6.53 -17.74 42.79
N GLY A 332 7.68 -17.77 42.15
CA GLY A 332 8.94 -18.15 42.79
C GLY A 332 9.70 -19.39 42.30
N SER A 333 9.16 -20.25 41.42
CA SER A 333 10.00 -21.36 40.94
C SER A 333 10.56 -21.07 39.54
N GLN A 334 11.74 -20.48 39.52
CA GLN A 334 12.65 -20.51 38.36
C GLN A 334 13.19 -21.94 38.15
N THR A 335 12.38 -22.89 37.78
CA THR A 335 12.87 -24.12 37.17
C THR A 335 13.14 -23.81 35.69
N GLN A 336 14.26 -23.17 35.43
CA GLN A 336 14.94 -23.24 34.15
C GLN A 336 15.34 -24.70 33.92
N THR A 337 14.42 -25.51 33.38
CA THR A 337 14.87 -26.68 32.62
C THR A 337 15.58 -26.10 31.40
N ALA A 338 16.91 -26.14 31.47
CA ALA A 338 17.76 -25.73 30.35
C ALA A 338 17.31 -26.52 29.12
N SER A 339 16.51 -25.86 28.29
CA SER A 339 16.17 -26.37 26.98
C SER A 339 17.47 -26.51 26.22
N ALA A 340 17.80 -27.70 25.75
CA ALA A 340 18.99 -27.99 24.93
C ALA A 340 18.95 -27.28 23.56
N THR A 341 18.05 -26.33 23.41
CA THR A 341 17.85 -25.51 22.21
C THR A 341 18.82 -24.33 22.25
N PRO A 342 19.62 -24.11 21.20
CA PRO A 342 20.47 -22.93 21.12
C PRO A 342 19.60 -21.65 21.13
N SER A 343 19.80 -20.79 22.13
CA SER A 343 19.15 -19.50 22.23
C SER A 343 19.69 -18.54 21.16
N ARG A 344 18.81 -17.90 20.45
CA ARG A 344 19.11 -16.84 19.46
C ARG A 344 18.20 -15.65 19.71
N LEU A 345 18.66 -14.76 20.57
CA LEU A 345 17.90 -13.54 20.90
C LEU A 345 17.97 -12.52 19.77
N ILE A 346 16.84 -11.90 19.49
CA ILE A 346 16.72 -10.73 18.62
C ILE A 346 15.98 -9.64 19.39
N ARG A 347 16.43 -8.40 19.20
CA ARG A 347 15.72 -7.20 19.63
C ARG A 347 15.16 -6.50 18.42
N TYR A 348 13.96 -5.97 18.56
CA TYR A 348 13.30 -5.29 17.47
C TYR A 348 12.35 -4.21 17.98
N HIS A 349 12.19 -3.19 17.15
CA HIS A 349 11.25 -2.09 17.34
C HIS A 349 10.10 -2.23 16.35
N VAL A 350 8.87 -2.06 16.83
CA VAL A 350 7.65 -2.15 16.03
C VAL A 350 6.90 -0.84 16.11
N LEU A 351 6.61 -0.28 14.94
CA LEU A 351 5.66 0.80 14.77
C LEU A 351 4.41 0.24 14.12
N LEU A 352 3.32 0.13 14.89
CA LEU A 352 2.05 -0.43 14.47
C LEU A 352 1.11 0.69 14.04
N GLU A 353 0.56 0.57 12.84
CA GLU A 353 -0.49 1.46 12.37
C GLU A 353 -1.78 1.27 13.19
N PRO A 354 -2.67 2.28 13.29
CA PRO A 354 -3.88 2.19 14.12
C PRO A 354 -4.93 1.25 13.49
N ILE A 355 -4.68 -0.05 13.58
CA ILE A 355 -5.56 -1.10 13.04
C ILE A 355 -6.67 -1.52 14.02
N GLY A 356 -6.87 -0.78 15.11
CA GLY A 356 -7.96 -1.02 16.06
C GLY A 356 -7.78 -2.25 16.95
N THR A 357 -6.56 -2.75 17.13
CA THR A 357 -6.25 -3.87 18.01
C THR A 357 -5.46 -3.45 19.25
N ASN A 358 -5.66 -4.17 20.34
CA ASN A 358 -4.85 -4.07 21.55
C ASN A 358 -3.82 -5.22 21.66
N VAL A 359 -3.61 -5.98 20.59
CA VAL A 359 -2.69 -7.12 20.53
C VAL A 359 -1.30 -6.66 20.10
N PHE A 360 -0.26 -7.16 20.78
CA PHE A 360 1.14 -7.01 20.38
C PHE A 360 1.54 -8.14 19.43
N PHE A 361 2.14 -7.78 18.30
CA PHE A 361 2.67 -8.77 17.35
C PHE A 361 4.13 -9.05 17.67
N LEU A 362 4.42 -10.24 18.21
CA LEU A 362 5.76 -10.60 18.64
C LEU A 362 6.38 -11.66 17.71
N ALA A 363 7.70 -11.60 17.53
CA ALA A 363 8.43 -12.71 16.95
C ALA A 363 8.30 -13.97 17.85
N PRO A 364 8.56 -15.19 17.32
CA PRO A 364 8.42 -16.41 18.12
C PRO A 364 9.13 -16.30 19.48
N TRP A 365 8.50 -16.83 20.51
CA TRP A 365 9.00 -16.90 21.88
C TRP A 365 9.45 -15.54 22.44
N GLY A 366 8.54 -14.56 22.40
CA GLY A 366 8.72 -13.26 23.04
C GLY A 366 9.14 -13.39 24.49
N ARG A 367 10.17 -12.65 24.89
CA ARG A 367 10.76 -12.64 26.24
C ARG A 367 10.42 -11.40 27.02
N ARG A 368 10.47 -10.25 26.35
CA ARG A 368 10.24 -8.93 26.94
C ARG A 368 9.52 -8.02 25.97
N VAL A 369 8.74 -7.10 26.54
CA VAL A 369 8.09 -6.01 25.82
C VAL A 369 8.32 -4.72 26.59
N ALA A 370 8.71 -3.66 25.91
CA ALA A 370 8.87 -2.32 26.44
C ALA A 370 8.06 -1.31 25.63
N GLY A 371 7.54 -0.28 26.30
CA GLY A 371 6.78 0.77 25.65
C GLY A 371 6.02 1.63 26.66
N PRO A 372 5.32 2.69 26.20
CA PRO A 372 4.62 3.64 27.05
C PRO A 372 3.26 3.09 27.57
N TYR A 373 3.20 1.82 27.94
CA TYR A 373 2.01 1.12 28.41
C TYR A 373 1.96 1.07 29.92
N ARG A 374 0.78 1.20 30.52
CA ARG A 374 0.59 1.18 31.97
C ARG A 374 0.56 -0.24 32.52
N ALA A 375 -0.17 -1.12 31.87
CA ALA A 375 -0.29 -2.52 32.23
C ALA A 375 -0.47 -3.37 30.96
N LEU A 376 0.19 -4.53 30.94
CA LEU A 376 0.04 -5.52 29.89
C LEU A 376 -0.51 -6.80 30.48
N SER A 377 -1.26 -7.55 29.68
CA SER A 377 -1.74 -8.89 30.03
C SER A 377 -1.34 -9.90 28.96
N VAL A 378 -1.26 -11.15 29.39
CA VAL A 378 -1.00 -12.28 28.50
C VAL A 378 -2.08 -13.32 28.65
N ASP A 379 -2.54 -13.92 27.57
CA ASP A 379 -3.48 -15.03 27.61
C ASP A 379 -2.79 -16.40 27.73
N ALA A 380 -3.56 -17.44 28.02
CA ALA A 380 -3.06 -18.81 28.10
C ALA A 380 -2.44 -19.30 26.77
N GLY A 381 -2.76 -18.66 25.66
CA GLY A 381 -2.14 -18.89 24.36
C GLY A 381 -0.80 -18.16 24.17
N GLY A 382 -0.42 -17.25 25.07
CA GLY A 382 0.79 -16.44 24.99
C GLY A 382 0.66 -15.21 24.08
N ALA A 383 -0.55 -14.75 23.78
CA ALA A 383 -0.77 -13.47 23.14
C ALA A 383 -0.71 -12.36 24.19
N VAL A 384 -0.03 -11.26 23.87
CA VAL A 384 0.14 -10.10 24.76
C VAL A 384 -0.82 -9.00 24.34
N TYR A 385 -1.46 -8.38 25.35
CA TYR A 385 -2.49 -7.36 25.15
C TYR A 385 -2.22 -6.12 26.00
N ASP A 386 -2.52 -4.95 25.46
CA ASP A 386 -2.69 -3.76 26.29
C ASP A 386 -3.99 -3.86 27.09
N VAL A 387 -3.90 -3.66 28.40
CA VAL A 387 -5.06 -3.70 29.31
C VAL A 387 -5.89 -2.41 29.20
N ASP A 388 -5.25 -1.28 28.88
CA ASP A 388 -5.91 0.00 28.70
C ASP A 388 -6.47 0.12 27.27
N ASN A 389 -7.65 -0.44 27.03
CA ASN A 389 -8.32 -0.48 25.72
C ASN A 389 -8.70 0.90 25.14
N GLN A 390 -8.32 2.01 25.76
CA GLN A 390 -8.66 3.35 25.27
C GLN A 390 -7.82 3.79 24.07
N ARG A 391 -6.71 3.13 23.81
CA ARG A 391 -5.82 3.41 22.67
C ARG A 391 -5.40 2.11 22.00
N SER A 392 -5.32 2.14 20.68
CA SER A 392 -4.69 1.05 19.93
C SER A 392 -3.20 0.98 20.26
N VAL A 393 -2.63 -0.23 20.28
CA VAL A 393 -1.17 -0.42 20.33
C VAL A 393 -0.55 0.31 19.14
N SER A 394 0.53 1.06 19.37
CA SER A 394 1.15 1.88 18.32
C SER A 394 2.65 1.64 18.18
N GLU A 395 3.41 1.72 19.26
CA GLU A 395 4.87 1.64 19.23
C GLU A 395 5.38 0.86 20.43
N TYR A 396 6.30 -0.08 20.20
CA TYR A 396 6.93 -0.86 21.25
C TYR A 396 8.26 -1.47 20.80
N GLU A 397 9.11 -1.77 21.77
CA GLU A 397 10.30 -2.59 21.62
C GLU A 397 10.05 -3.98 22.20
N ALA A 398 10.64 -4.99 21.60
CA ALA A 398 10.52 -6.33 22.14
C ALA A 398 11.79 -7.17 21.91
N GLU A 399 11.94 -8.19 22.75
CA GLU A 399 12.99 -9.19 22.64
C GLU A 399 12.34 -10.58 22.50
N SER A 400 12.83 -11.37 21.55
CA SER A 400 12.35 -12.73 21.30
C SER A 400 13.50 -13.69 21.08
N ASP A 401 13.29 -14.94 21.44
CA ASP A 401 14.24 -16.02 21.20
C ASP A 401 13.81 -16.82 19.96
N ILE A 402 14.49 -16.65 18.86
CA ILE A 402 14.18 -17.33 17.59
C ILE A 402 14.96 -18.63 17.39
N GLY A 403 15.62 -19.13 18.45
CA GLY A 403 16.27 -20.43 18.44
C GLY A 403 15.27 -21.56 18.15
N ARG A 404 15.67 -22.56 17.40
CA ARG A 404 14.80 -23.69 17.04
C ARG A 404 15.45 -25.01 17.41
N PRO A 405 14.71 -25.96 18.03
CA PRO A 405 15.19 -27.33 18.19
C PRO A 405 15.49 -27.96 16.84
N SER A 406 16.48 -28.82 16.82
CA SER A 406 16.76 -29.60 15.60
C SER A 406 15.67 -30.65 15.34
N PRO A 407 15.46 -31.07 14.08
CA PRO A 407 14.52 -32.14 13.77
C PRO A 407 14.74 -33.42 14.57
N ALA A 408 16.00 -33.81 14.80
CA ALA A 408 16.35 -34.99 15.61
C ALA A 408 15.89 -34.86 17.08
N GLN A 409 15.99 -33.67 17.67
CA GLN A 409 15.50 -33.41 19.02
C GLN A 409 13.96 -33.51 19.07
N LEU A 410 13.26 -33.00 18.08
CA LEU A 410 11.80 -33.07 18.02
C LEU A 410 11.29 -34.48 17.74
N GLN A 411 12.00 -35.28 16.94
CA GLN A 411 11.72 -36.69 16.72
C GLN A 411 11.82 -37.51 18.02
N ALA A 412 12.73 -37.13 18.91
CA ALA A 412 12.97 -37.78 20.21
C ALA A 412 12.07 -37.24 21.33
N ALA A 413 11.20 -36.24 21.08
CA ALA A 413 10.45 -35.56 22.13
C ALA A 413 9.40 -36.42 22.87
N GLY A 414 9.02 -37.57 22.33
CA GLY A 414 8.03 -38.45 22.91
C GLY A 414 6.57 -37.93 22.77
N ASP A 415 5.65 -38.55 23.56
CA ASP A 415 4.20 -38.28 23.53
C ASP A 415 3.61 -38.08 24.95
N SER A 416 4.44 -37.93 25.97
CA SER A 416 3.99 -37.65 27.34
C SER A 416 3.64 -36.16 27.49
N TYR A 417 2.40 -35.82 27.28
CA TYR A 417 1.95 -34.44 27.34
C TYR A 417 1.55 -33.99 28.75
N PRO A 418 1.90 -32.75 29.14
CA PRO A 418 1.44 -32.18 30.41
C PRO A 418 -0.08 -31.96 30.38
N GLN A 419 -0.70 -31.91 31.56
CA GLN A 419 -2.16 -31.82 31.71
C GLN A 419 -2.79 -30.63 30.95
N PHE A 420 -2.15 -29.48 30.94
CA PHE A 420 -2.68 -28.31 30.22
C PHE A 420 -2.77 -28.53 28.70
N ALA A 421 -1.93 -29.38 28.14
CA ALA A 421 -1.93 -29.65 26.70
C ALA A 421 -3.19 -30.41 26.25
N THR A 422 -3.93 -31.03 27.17
CA THR A 422 -5.20 -31.72 26.87
C THR A 422 -6.26 -30.78 26.35
N ALA A 423 -6.27 -29.51 26.77
CA ALA A 423 -7.18 -28.49 26.23
C ALA A 423 -7.01 -28.27 24.72
N TYR A 424 -5.81 -28.50 24.20
CA TYR A 424 -5.47 -28.36 22.79
C TYR A 424 -5.70 -29.64 21.96
N LEU A 425 -6.38 -30.65 22.54
CA LEU A 425 -6.89 -31.85 21.86
C LEU A 425 -8.38 -31.78 21.61
N GLN A 426 -9.07 -30.71 22.02
CA GLN A 426 -10.49 -30.53 21.85
C GLN A 426 -10.90 -30.58 20.37
N LEU A 427 -11.94 -31.36 20.07
CA LEU A 427 -12.49 -31.50 18.72
C LEU A 427 -14.05 -31.50 18.82
N PRO A 428 -14.74 -30.84 17.88
CA PRO A 428 -16.18 -31.01 17.70
C PRO A 428 -16.50 -32.37 17.04
N ALA A 429 -17.78 -32.65 16.77
CA ALA A 429 -18.14 -33.71 15.85
C ALA A 429 -17.55 -33.40 14.44
N LEU A 430 -16.78 -34.32 13.91
CA LEU A 430 -16.08 -34.17 12.62
C LEU A 430 -16.67 -35.11 11.55
N ASP A 431 -16.55 -34.71 10.30
CA ASP A 431 -16.73 -35.67 9.18
C ASP A 431 -15.73 -36.82 9.33
N SER A 432 -16.21 -38.04 9.28
CA SER A 432 -15.43 -39.27 9.51
C SER A 432 -14.27 -39.47 8.52
N ARG A 433 -14.30 -38.77 7.38
CA ARG A 433 -13.22 -38.77 6.38
C ARG A 433 -11.97 -38.05 6.89
N ILE A 434 -12.10 -37.04 7.79
CA ILE A 434 -10.98 -36.25 8.31
C ILE A 434 -10.02 -37.11 9.15
N PRO A 435 -10.47 -37.83 10.20
CA PRO A 435 -9.59 -38.74 10.96
C PRO A 435 -8.95 -39.83 10.11
N ARG A 436 -9.70 -40.37 9.13
CA ARG A 436 -9.16 -41.39 8.20
C ARG A 436 -8.03 -40.83 7.36
N LEU A 437 -8.21 -39.63 6.80
CA LEU A 437 -7.17 -38.96 6.02
C LEU A 437 -5.93 -38.67 6.88
N ALA A 438 -6.13 -38.17 8.11
CA ALA A 438 -5.04 -37.92 9.04
C ALA A 438 -4.25 -39.21 9.34
N ALA A 439 -4.94 -40.32 9.62
CA ALA A 439 -4.33 -41.62 9.86
C ALA A 439 -3.60 -42.17 8.61
N GLN A 440 -4.18 -41.96 7.42
CA GLN A 440 -3.56 -42.37 6.17
C GLN A 440 -2.26 -41.63 5.88
N VAL A 441 -2.24 -40.31 6.09
CA VAL A 441 -1.08 -39.46 5.80
C VAL A 441 0.00 -39.58 6.88
N GLY A 442 -0.41 -39.56 8.16
CA GLY A 442 0.52 -39.59 9.30
C GLY A 442 0.85 -41.00 9.80
N GLY A 443 0.10 -42.02 9.42
CA GLY A 443 0.19 -43.36 10.01
C GLY A 443 1.47 -44.14 9.70
N THR A 444 2.22 -43.74 8.69
CA THR A 444 3.53 -44.34 8.35
C THR A 444 4.69 -43.77 9.15
N ALA A 445 4.49 -42.65 9.82
CA ALA A 445 5.54 -41.98 10.60
C ALA A 445 5.61 -42.53 12.01
N SER A 446 6.83 -42.80 12.51
CA SER A 446 7.11 -43.44 13.79
C SER A 446 6.99 -42.50 14.99
N ASN A 447 7.11 -41.19 14.79
CA ASN A 447 7.09 -40.17 15.84
C ASN A 447 6.19 -39.00 15.49
N ASN A 448 5.84 -38.19 16.47
CA ASN A 448 4.88 -37.11 16.32
C ASN A 448 5.39 -35.96 15.45
N TYR A 449 6.70 -35.71 15.41
CA TYR A 449 7.27 -34.69 14.54
C TYR A 449 7.13 -35.07 13.06
N ASP A 450 7.49 -36.30 12.72
CA ASP A 450 7.39 -36.78 11.34
C ASP A 450 5.92 -36.87 10.87
N LYS A 451 4.97 -37.20 11.79
CA LYS A 451 3.54 -37.10 11.48
C LYS A 451 3.12 -35.67 11.12
N ALA A 452 3.60 -34.68 11.89
CA ALA A 452 3.29 -33.27 11.64
C ALA A 452 3.89 -32.81 10.29
N VAL A 453 5.15 -33.16 10.01
CA VAL A 453 5.81 -32.85 8.74
C VAL A 453 5.09 -33.52 7.54
N ALA A 454 4.62 -34.77 7.71
CA ALA A 454 3.88 -35.47 6.67
C ALA A 454 2.55 -34.75 6.36
N LEU A 455 1.79 -34.34 7.39
CA LEU A 455 0.54 -33.57 7.22
C LEU A 455 0.79 -32.21 6.57
N GLU A 456 1.81 -31.50 7.02
CA GLU A 456 2.21 -30.20 6.43
C GLU A 456 2.54 -30.37 4.94
N THR A 457 3.37 -31.34 4.60
CA THR A 457 3.80 -31.61 3.24
C THR A 457 2.60 -32.04 2.36
N TYR A 458 1.73 -32.90 2.90
CA TYR A 458 0.53 -33.34 2.19
C TYR A 458 -0.38 -32.16 1.83
N LEU A 459 -0.67 -31.27 2.78
CA LEU A 459 -1.50 -30.09 2.53
C LEU A 459 -0.86 -29.15 1.53
N ARG A 460 0.46 -28.91 1.63
CA ARG A 460 1.21 -28.08 0.67
C ARG A 460 1.17 -28.59 -0.75
N THR A 461 1.17 -29.90 -0.94
CA THR A 461 1.33 -30.51 -2.27
C THR A 461 0.00 -30.83 -2.94
N HIS A 462 -1.05 -31.17 -2.17
CA HIS A 462 -2.31 -31.66 -2.71
C HIS A 462 -3.43 -30.63 -2.79
N TYR A 463 -3.25 -29.44 -2.19
CA TYR A 463 -4.27 -28.39 -2.16
C TYR A 463 -3.79 -27.10 -2.81
N GLY A 464 -4.72 -26.42 -3.51
CA GLY A 464 -4.47 -25.14 -4.15
C GLY A 464 -4.65 -23.96 -3.20
N TYR A 465 -3.84 -22.91 -3.36
CA TYR A 465 -4.04 -21.66 -2.63
C TYR A 465 -4.90 -20.68 -3.42
N THR A 466 -5.93 -20.09 -2.77
CA THR A 466 -6.79 -19.08 -3.39
C THR A 466 -7.38 -18.14 -2.35
N LEU A 467 -7.42 -16.85 -2.66
CA LEU A 467 -8.10 -15.82 -1.86
C LEU A 467 -9.58 -15.65 -2.25
N ARG A 468 -10.08 -16.43 -3.21
CA ARG A 468 -11.49 -16.39 -3.58
C ARG A 468 -12.32 -17.00 -2.43
N LEU A 469 -13.07 -16.16 -1.74
CA LEU A 469 -13.93 -16.58 -0.64
C LEU A 469 -15.14 -17.41 -1.16
N LEU A 470 -15.73 -18.19 -0.27
CA LEU A 470 -16.97 -18.89 -0.57
C LEU A 470 -18.12 -17.87 -0.71
N ARG A 471 -18.92 -18.01 -1.76
CA ARG A 471 -20.09 -17.13 -2.00
C ARG A 471 -21.22 -17.37 -1.02
N SER A 472 -21.33 -18.58 -0.48
CA SER A 472 -22.36 -18.97 0.48
C SER A 472 -21.73 -19.77 1.63
N PRO A 473 -22.23 -19.64 2.85
CA PRO A 473 -21.79 -20.44 3.99
C PRO A 473 -22.04 -21.93 3.72
N VAL A 474 -21.05 -22.78 4.06
CA VAL A 474 -21.15 -24.24 4.01
C VAL A 474 -21.33 -24.79 5.42
N ALA A 475 -22.00 -25.93 5.52
CA ALA A 475 -22.29 -26.58 6.82
C ALA A 475 -20.97 -27.00 7.51
N ASP A 476 -20.08 -27.69 6.80
CA ASP A 476 -18.76 -28.09 7.26
C ASP A 476 -17.67 -27.49 6.34
N PRO A 477 -17.05 -26.38 6.74
CA PRO A 477 -16.03 -25.70 5.94
C PRO A 477 -14.76 -26.54 5.73
N LEU A 478 -14.36 -27.36 6.74
CA LEU A 478 -13.16 -28.17 6.64
C LEU A 478 -13.34 -29.37 5.73
N ALA A 479 -14.47 -30.09 5.84
CA ALA A 479 -14.78 -31.18 4.94
C ALA A 479 -14.90 -30.69 3.49
N ASN A 480 -15.55 -29.53 3.27
CA ASN A 480 -15.62 -28.91 1.95
C ASN A 480 -14.24 -28.59 1.40
N PHE A 481 -13.35 -27.99 2.21
CA PHE A 481 -11.98 -27.71 1.80
C PHE A 481 -11.19 -28.97 1.45
N LEU A 482 -11.23 -29.97 2.34
CA LEU A 482 -10.39 -31.18 2.21
C LEU A 482 -10.85 -32.12 1.08
N PHE A 483 -12.15 -32.26 0.85
CA PHE A 483 -12.67 -33.32 -0.01
C PHE A 483 -13.35 -32.82 -1.29
N GLU A 484 -13.89 -31.60 -1.29
CA GLU A 484 -14.69 -31.08 -2.39
C GLU A 484 -13.92 -30.03 -3.17
N ARG A 485 -13.64 -28.88 -2.54
CA ARG A 485 -13.03 -27.72 -3.21
C ARG A 485 -11.55 -27.87 -3.47
N LYS A 486 -10.82 -28.48 -2.56
CA LYS A 486 -9.34 -28.70 -2.59
C LYS A 486 -8.51 -27.45 -2.82
N GLN A 487 -9.04 -26.30 -2.52
CA GLN A 487 -8.37 -25.00 -2.58
C GLN A 487 -8.96 -24.01 -1.56
N GLY A 488 -8.10 -23.21 -0.95
CA GLY A 488 -8.48 -22.25 0.08
C GLY A 488 -7.34 -21.31 0.43
N HIS A 489 -7.53 -20.47 1.43
CA HIS A 489 -6.50 -19.60 1.98
C HIS A 489 -5.90 -20.18 3.28
N CYS A 490 -4.93 -19.48 3.88
CA CYS A 490 -4.13 -19.97 5.02
C CYS A 490 -4.97 -20.53 6.19
N GLU A 491 -6.12 -19.93 6.52
CA GLU A 491 -6.96 -20.42 7.63
C GLU A 491 -7.49 -21.84 7.41
N TYR A 492 -7.89 -22.20 6.17
CA TYR A 492 -8.33 -23.55 5.87
C TYR A 492 -7.19 -24.56 5.97
N PHE A 493 -5.99 -24.18 5.51
CA PHE A 493 -4.79 -25.01 5.63
C PHE A 493 -4.40 -25.22 7.09
N ALA A 494 -4.31 -24.14 7.86
CA ALA A 494 -3.94 -24.19 9.28
C ALA A 494 -4.99 -24.95 10.10
N SER A 495 -6.28 -24.67 9.90
CA SER A 495 -7.37 -25.36 10.62
C SER A 495 -7.40 -26.85 10.31
N SER A 496 -7.25 -27.23 9.04
CA SER A 496 -7.21 -28.64 8.64
C SER A 496 -6.04 -29.37 9.27
N MET A 497 -4.83 -28.77 9.23
CA MET A 497 -3.65 -29.37 9.85
C MET A 497 -3.82 -29.50 11.37
N ALA A 498 -4.30 -28.45 12.05
CA ALA A 498 -4.50 -28.49 13.50
C ALA A 498 -5.54 -29.57 13.90
N VAL A 499 -6.66 -29.65 13.18
CA VAL A 499 -7.67 -30.68 13.43
C VAL A 499 -7.11 -32.09 13.15
N MET A 500 -6.38 -32.30 12.04
CA MET A 500 -5.76 -33.59 11.73
C MET A 500 -4.73 -34.00 12.77
N LEU A 501 -3.90 -33.07 13.26
CA LEU A 501 -2.97 -33.34 14.37
C LEU A 501 -3.69 -33.78 15.63
N ARG A 502 -4.81 -33.12 15.99
CA ARG A 502 -5.60 -33.49 17.17
C ARG A 502 -6.24 -34.86 17.05
N THR A 503 -6.66 -35.28 15.84
CA THR A 503 -7.16 -36.65 15.61
C THR A 503 -6.04 -37.70 15.81
N LEU A 504 -4.78 -37.32 15.59
CA LEU A 504 -3.60 -38.13 15.87
C LEU A 504 -3.07 -37.98 17.32
N ARG A 505 -3.84 -37.34 18.21
CA ARG A 505 -3.49 -37.08 19.62
C ARG A 505 -2.28 -36.16 19.79
N ILE A 506 -1.99 -35.31 18.83
CA ILE A 506 -0.94 -34.28 18.92
C ILE A 506 -1.61 -32.94 19.27
N PRO A 507 -1.33 -32.37 20.48
CA PRO A 507 -1.89 -31.07 20.85
C PRO A 507 -1.47 -29.97 19.89
N SER A 508 -2.41 -29.22 19.39
CA SER A 508 -2.17 -28.21 18.37
C SER A 508 -3.13 -27.02 18.47
N ARG A 509 -2.71 -25.88 17.97
CA ARG A 509 -3.48 -24.63 17.94
C ARG A 509 -3.27 -23.87 16.64
N VAL A 510 -4.25 -23.08 16.26
CA VAL A 510 -4.15 -22.15 15.14
C VAL A 510 -3.65 -20.81 15.66
N VAL A 511 -2.69 -20.21 14.99
CA VAL A 511 -2.16 -18.89 15.33
C VAL A 511 -2.43 -17.94 14.17
N ASN A 512 -2.94 -16.76 14.50
CA ASN A 512 -3.11 -15.66 13.58
C ASN A 512 -2.09 -14.55 13.87
N GLY A 513 -1.53 -14.01 12.82
CA GLY A 513 -0.52 -12.95 12.89
C GLY A 513 -0.17 -12.46 11.49
N PHE A 514 1.08 -12.06 11.32
CA PHE A 514 1.60 -11.57 10.05
C PHE A 514 2.92 -12.26 9.70
N ARG A 515 3.29 -12.19 8.42
CA ARG A 515 4.63 -12.57 7.95
C ARG A 515 5.37 -11.35 7.44
N SER A 516 6.68 -11.28 7.65
CA SER A 516 7.52 -10.28 7.00
C SER A 516 7.99 -10.82 5.64
N GLU A 517 7.64 -10.11 4.56
CA GLU A 517 8.00 -10.49 3.18
C GLU A 517 8.72 -9.36 2.43
N GLU A 518 8.52 -8.10 2.86
CA GLU A 518 9.05 -6.91 2.20
C GLU A 518 10.06 -6.21 3.13
N PHE A 519 11.28 -6.01 2.65
CA PHE A 519 12.33 -5.26 3.35
C PHE A 519 12.70 -4.02 2.54
N ASN A 520 12.83 -2.89 3.22
CA ASN A 520 13.25 -1.64 2.62
C ASN A 520 14.71 -1.37 2.95
N ASP A 521 15.60 -1.56 1.98
CA ASP A 521 17.05 -1.40 2.12
C ASP A 521 17.48 0.03 2.51
N VAL A 522 16.64 1.04 2.21
CA VAL A 522 16.95 2.45 2.51
C VAL A 522 16.71 2.77 3.98
N THR A 523 15.60 2.27 4.54
CA THR A 523 15.21 2.55 5.93
C THR A 523 15.67 1.47 6.90
N GLY A 524 16.06 0.29 6.41
CA GLY A 524 16.42 -0.88 7.22
C GLY A 524 15.21 -1.51 7.92
N ASN A 525 14.00 -1.28 7.42
CA ASN A 525 12.77 -1.75 8.05
C ASN A 525 12.07 -2.81 7.21
N TYR A 526 11.46 -3.77 7.87
CA TYR A 526 10.44 -4.62 7.26
C TYR A 526 9.12 -3.87 7.19
N ILE A 527 8.47 -3.91 6.04
CA ILE A 527 7.13 -3.36 5.82
C ILE A 527 6.15 -4.52 5.79
N VAL A 528 5.26 -4.56 6.76
CA VAL A 528 4.22 -5.59 6.86
C VAL A 528 2.89 -5.00 6.47
N ARG A 529 2.25 -5.60 5.47
CA ARG A 529 0.96 -5.15 4.95
C ARG A 529 -0.18 -6.09 5.37
N ALA A 530 -1.40 -5.63 5.25
CA ALA A 530 -2.59 -6.43 5.52
C ALA A 530 -2.62 -7.73 4.69
N LYS A 531 -2.14 -7.72 3.45
CA LYS A 531 -1.98 -8.92 2.61
C LYS A 531 -1.03 -9.97 3.17
N ASN A 532 -0.15 -9.58 4.10
CA ASN A 532 0.77 -10.48 4.81
C ASN A 532 0.13 -11.11 6.06
N ALA A 533 -1.16 -10.79 6.37
CA ALA A 533 -1.91 -11.49 7.41
C ALA A 533 -1.89 -13.01 7.13
N HIS A 534 -1.66 -13.81 8.17
CA HIS A 534 -1.41 -15.22 7.99
C HIS A 534 -1.89 -16.06 9.17
N SER A 535 -2.31 -17.28 8.86
CA SER A 535 -2.64 -18.30 9.85
C SER A 535 -1.73 -19.50 9.66
N TRP A 536 -1.19 -19.99 10.79
CA TRP A 536 -0.34 -21.18 10.82
C TRP A 536 -0.70 -22.07 12.01
N VAL A 537 0.00 -23.18 12.14
CA VAL A 537 -0.21 -24.14 13.22
C VAL A 537 0.98 -24.13 14.17
N GLU A 538 0.69 -24.21 15.45
CA GLU A 538 1.67 -24.58 16.47
C GLU A 538 1.28 -25.92 17.05
N ALA A 539 2.19 -26.91 17.03
CA ALA A 539 2.04 -28.21 17.67
C ALA A 539 2.96 -28.30 18.89
N TYR A 540 2.48 -28.94 19.97
CA TYR A 540 3.22 -29.04 21.22
C TYR A 540 4.12 -30.28 21.23
N PHE A 541 5.40 -30.09 21.58
CA PHE A 541 6.37 -31.16 21.77
C PHE A 541 6.91 -31.14 23.20
N PRO A 542 6.79 -32.25 23.95
CA PRO A 542 7.30 -32.32 25.32
C PRO A 542 8.76 -31.92 25.43
N GLY A 543 9.09 -31.07 26.40
CA GLY A 543 10.45 -30.53 26.60
C GLY A 543 10.84 -29.34 25.68
N TYR A 544 10.14 -29.13 24.56
CA TYR A 544 10.45 -28.07 23.58
C TYR A 544 9.34 -27.03 23.44
N GLY A 545 8.11 -27.35 23.86
CA GLY A 545 6.96 -26.46 23.78
C GLY A 545 6.33 -26.40 22.39
N TRP A 546 5.85 -25.22 22.00
CA TRP A 546 5.09 -24.98 20.78
C TRP A 546 5.99 -24.78 19.56
N ILE A 547 5.88 -25.66 18.58
CA ILE A 547 6.68 -25.63 17.34
C ILE A 547 5.78 -25.24 16.17
N THR A 548 6.24 -24.30 15.36
CA THR A 548 5.52 -23.74 14.22
C THR A 548 5.59 -24.64 12.98
N PHE A 549 4.43 -24.86 12.34
CA PHE A 549 4.24 -25.49 11.04
C PHE A 549 3.39 -24.60 10.16
N ASP A 550 3.79 -24.39 8.91
CA ASP A 550 3.03 -23.58 7.95
C ASP A 550 2.62 -24.43 6.74
N PRO A 551 1.40 -25.01 6.75
CA PRO A 551 0.93 -25.91 5.68
C PRO A 551 0.60 -25.19 4.37
N ARG A 552 0.82 -23.89 4.25
CA ARG A 552 0.55 -23.12 3.02
C ARG A 552 1.54 -23.46 1.92
N ARG A 553 1.04 -23.64 0.68
CA ARG A 553 1.89 -23.74 -0.50
C ARG A 553 2.60 -22.40 -0.77
N VAL A 554 3.92 -22.38 -0.73
CA VAL A 554 4.73 -21.21 -1.10
C VAL A 554 4.94 -21.24 -2.61
N ALA A 555 4.15 -20.48 -3.35
CA ALA A 555 4.15 -20.50 -4.82
C ALA A 555 5.36 -19.85 -5.50
N GLN A 556 6.28 -19.19 -4.77
CA GLN A 556 7.30 -18.34 -5.39
C GLN A 556 8.73 -18.36 -4.78
N LEU A 557 8.99 -19.04 -3.68
CA LEU A 557 10.34 -19.01 -3.08
C LEU A 557 11.33 -20.03 -3.68
N GLU A 558 10.86 -21.08 -4.32
CA GLU A 558 11.76 -22.03 -4.99
C GLU A 558 12.40 -21.46 -6.27
N LEU A 559 11.75 -20.51 -6.96
CA LEU A 559 12.31 -19.86 -8.14
C LEU A 559 13.45 -18.86 -7.82
N ARG A 560 13.50 -18.31 -6.63
CA ARG A 560 14.63 -17.44 -6.22
C ARG A 560 15.84 -18.23 -5.72
N ARG A 561 15.66 -19.41 -5.12
CA ARG A 561 16.77 -20.30 -4.74
C ARG A 561 17.32 -21.10 -5.92
N ALA A 562 16.52 -21.34 -6.94
CA ALA A 562 16.96 -21.95 -8.20
C ALA A 562 17.63 -20.95 -9.17
N GLY A 563 17.65 -19.67 -8.83
CA GLY A 563 18.23 -18.58 -9.63
C GLY A 563 19.75 -18.45 -9.62
N THR A 564 20.50 -19.37 -9.00
CA THR A 564 21.90 -19.64 -9.39
C THR A 564 21.90 -20.54 -10.61
N ALA A 565 21.46 -19.98 -11.74
CA ALA A 565 21.53 -20.63 -13.03
C ALA A 565 22.99 -20.80 -13.46
N PRO A 566 23.37 -21.96 -14.03
CA PRO A 566 24.66 -22.09 -14.65
C PRO A 566 24.72 -21.18 -15.88
N CYS A 567 25.81 -20.44 -15.95
CA CYS A 567 26.21 -19.62 -17.08
C CYS A 567 25.99 -20.38 -18.39
N PHE A 568 25.09 -19.91 -19.22
CA PHE A 568 24.94 -20.43 -20.58
C PHE A 568 26.17 -20.03 -21.40
N ILE A 569 27.14 -20.94 -21.50
CA ILE A 569 28.27 -20.80 -22.45
C ILE A 569 27.68 -20.94 -23.84
N TRP A 570 27.62 -19.82 -24.53
CA TRP A 570 27.29 -19.74 -25.96
C TRP A 570 28.45 -20.35 -26.77
N THR A 571 28.42 -21.64 -27.06
CA THR A 571 29.36 -22.28 -27.98
C THR A 571 28.99 -21.84 -29.41
N ARG A 572 29.82 -20.98 -29.95
CA ARG A 572 29.87 -20.58 -31.35
C ARG A 572 30.20 -21.85 -32.18
N ARG A 573 29.23 -22.39 -32.86
CA ARG A 573 29.43 -23.45 -33.84
C ARG A 573 30.11 -22.83 -35.06
N ASN A 574 31.45 -23.05 -35.19
CA ASN A 574 32.19 -22.78 -36.40
C ASN A 574 31.70 -23.77 -37.50
N ARG A 575 31.11 -23.24 -38.55
CA ARG A 575 31.02 -23.90 -39.82
C ARG A 575 32.34 -23.68 -40.55
N SER A 576 33.22 -24.65 -40.54
CA SER A 576 34.29 -24.77 -41.52
C SER A 576 33.78 -25.60 -42.66
N GLY A 577 33.63 -24.99 -43.85
CA GLY A 577 33.50 -25.73 -45.11
C GLY A 577 34.82 -26.43 -45.44
N GLY A 578 34.74 -27.62 -45.90
CA GLY A 578 35.81 -28.41 -46.47
C GLY A 578 35.28 -29.08 -47.73
N SER A 579 35.74 -28.58 -48.84
CA SER A 579 35.65 -29.21 -50.15
C SER A 579 36.57 -30.46 -50.20
N GLY A 580 36.11 -31.52 -50.77
CA GLY A 580 36.87 -32.71 -51.07
C GLY A 580 35.92 -33.78 -51.58
#